data_a97844709e5d96a8fc7f82f4724d17fb
#
_entry.id   a97844709e5d96a8fc7f82f4724d17fb
#
_cell.length_a   1.000
_cell.length_b   1.000
_cell.length_c   1.000
_cell.angle_alpha   90.00
_cell.angle_beta   90.00
_cell.angle_gamma   90.00
#
_symmetry.space_group_name_H-M   'P 1'
#
loop_
_entity.id
_entity.type
_entity.pdbx_description
1 polymer ?
#
loop_
_entity_poly.entity_id
_entity_poly.type
_entity_poly.pdbx_seq_one_letter_code
_entity_poly.pdbx_strand_id
1 'polypeptide(L)'
;MEKKSGILNWKIKMRALAMVICLALTMQFASGCGTTESAQSTQENATTIAETFDFAAVPAYDGKAYVAVNDNVPFFTEEELSSASYETYGELDPLGRCTVCVASVGQDLMPAEERGNIGAVKPTGWHTVKYDFVDGKYLYNRCHLIGYQLSAENANTRNLITGTRYLNTQGMLPFENLVADYIKETGNHVLYRVTPIFSGDDLVAKGVEMEAWSVEDRGDGVCFHVYCYNNQPGIKIDYATGDSHTTDGRTGTTHCQKSN
;
A
#
# COMPACT_ATOMS: atom_id res chain seq x y z
N MET A 1 1.95 -1.94 32.22
CA MET A 1 0.49 -1.97 32.01
C MET A 1 -0.10 -0.55 31.96
N GLU A 2 0.51 0.42 31.24
CA GLU A 2 0.05 1.84 31.29
C GLU A 2 -0.02 2.56 29.92
N LYS A 3 0.12 1.86 28.80
CA LYS A 3 0.05 2.47 27.46
C LYS A 3 -1.28 2.34 26.71
N LYS A 4 -2.25 1.55 27.22
CA LYS A 4 -3.55 1.36 26.54
C LYS A 4 -4.61 2.42 26.82
N SER A 5 -4.43 3.32 27.81
CA SER A 5 -5.44 4.33 28.16
C SER A 5 -5.41 5.61 27.32
N GLY A 6 -4.31 5.90 26.62
CA GLY A 6 -4.14 7.14 25.87
C GLY A 6 -4.92 7.22 24.57
N ILE A 7 -5.03 6.11 23.84
CA ILE A 7 -5.64 6.05 22.51
C ILE A 7 -7.18 6.07 22.62
N LEU A 8 -7.73 5.41 23.63
CA LEU A 8 -9.18 5.39 23.87
C LEU A 8 -9.73 6.78 24.25
N ASN A 9 -8.96 7.57 25.02
CA ASN A 9 -9.37 8.92 25.42
C ASN A 9 -9.33 9.96 24.28
N TRP A 10 -8.52 9.77 23.26
CA TRP A 10 -8.51 10.64 22.07
C TRP A 10 -9.76 10.45 21.21
N LYS A 11 -10.17 9.18 20.97
CA LYS A 11 -11.36 8.86 20.16
C LYS A 11 -12.68 9.38 20.81
N ILE A 12 -12.78 9.39 22.11
CA ILE A 12 -13.96 9.91 22.86
C ILE A 12 -14.04 11.44 22.77
N LYS A 13 -12.93 12.17 22.75
CA LYS A 13 -12.93 13.65 22.64
C LYS A 13 -13.30 14.17 21.26
N MET A 14 -12.97 13.43 20.19
CA MET A 14 -13.36 13.81 18.81
C MET A 14 -14.86 13.59 18.52
N ARG A 15 -15.47 12.54 19.08
CA ARG A 15 -16.93 12.28 18.92
C ARG A 15 -17.82 13.31 19.64
N ALA A 16 -17.37 13.93 20.71
CA ALA A 16 -18.14 14.96 21.45
C ALA A 16 -18.17 16.32 20.71
N LEU A 17 -17.24 16.60 19.81
CA LEU A 17 -17.18 17.88 19.08
C LEU A 17 -18.06 17.89 17.83
N ALA A 18 -18.36 16.74 17.24
CA ALA A 18 -19.19 16.63 16.03
C ALA A 18 -20.71 16.74 16.30
N MET A 19 -21.19 16.55 17.53
CA MET A 19 -22.62 16.59 17.88
C MET A 19 -23.16 17.99 18.20
N VAL A 20 -22.31 19.02 18.31
CA VAL A 20 -22.78 20.37 18.71
C VAL A 20 -23.12 21.28 17.54
N ILE A 21 -22.80 20.90 16.29
CA ILE A 21 -23.01 21.78 15.12
C ILE A 21 -24.34 21.54 14.37
N CYS A 22 -25.10 20.48 14.64
CA CYS A 22 -26.34 20.14 13.91
C CYS A 22 -27.66 20.68 14.50
N LEU A 23 -27.67 21.57 15.48
CA LEU A 23 -28.94 22.00 16.14
C LEU A 23 -29.29 23.48 15.98
N ALA A 24 -28.86 24.16 14.94
CA ALA A 24 -29.26 25.56 14.74
C ALA A 24 -29.56 25.88 13.28
N LEU A 25 -30.61 25.27 12.66
CA LEU A 25 -31.21 25.80 11.41
C LEU A 25 -32.57 25.12 11.13
N THR A 26 -33.58 25.47 11.93
CA THR A 26 -34.98 25.33 11.51
C THR A 26 -35.73 26.57 11.93
N MET A 27 -36.20 27.33 10.98
CA MET A 27 -37.47 28.06 10.91
C MET A 27 -37.34 29.27 9.97
N GLN A 28 -37.95 29.16 8.80
CA GLN A 28 -38.78 30.22 8.24
C GLN A 28 -39.53 29.70 7.00
N PHE A 29 -40.81 29.34 7.17
CA PHE A 29 -41.76 29.22 6.06
C PHE A 29 -42.49 30.54 5.93
N ALA A 30 -42.43 31.13 4.73
CA ALA A 30 -43.37 32.14 4.30
C ALA A 30 -43.97 31.72 2.95
N SER A 31 -45.29 31.70 2.88
CA SER A 31 -46.12 31.39 1.72
C SER A 31 -45.90 32.33 0.56
N GLY A 32 -45.86 31.77 -0.67
CA GLY A 32 -45.97 32.51 -1.92
C GLY A 32 -46.52 31.58 -3.01
N CYS A 33 -47.75 31.86 -3.43
CA CYS A 33 -48.48 31.19 -4.51
C CYS A 33 -48.00 31.73 -5.87
N GLY A 34 -47.83 30.86 -6.90
CA GLY A 34 -47.96 31.30 -8.27
C GLY A 34 -46.98 30.70 -9.28
N THR A 35 -47.60 30.04 -10.27
CA THR A 35 -47.20 29.78 -11.66
C THR A 35 -46.22 28.63 -11.93
N THR A 36 -46.78 27.62 -12.62
CA THR A 36 -46.18 26.54 -13.36
C THR A 36 -45.23 27.04 -14.43
N GLU A 37 -43.95 26.76 -14.29
CA GLU A 37 -42.99 26.67 -15.40
C GLU A 37 -42.26 25.32 -15.31
N SER A 38 -42.29 24.60 -16.42
CA SER A 38 -41.62 23.32 -16.61
C SER A 38 -40.13 23.52 -16.53
N ALA A 39 -39.52 23.20 -15.38
CA ALA A 39 -38.08 23.11 -15.25
C ALA A 39 -37.60 21.77 -15.88
N GLN A 40 -37.01 21.85 -17.06
CA GLN A 40 -36.17 20.82 -17.61
C GLN A 40 -35.02 20.59 -16.65
N SER A 41 -35.02 19.44 -15.99
CA SER A 41 -33.84 18.99 -15.20
C SER A 41 -32.71 18.70 -16.17
N THR A 42 -31.78 19.63 -16.32
CA THR A 42 -30.44 19.33 -16.82
C THR A 42 -29.78 18.40 -15.79
N GLN A 43 -29.81 17.10 -16.07
CA GLN A 43 -28.92 16.16 -15.45
C GLN A 43 -27.51 16.58 -15.88
N GLU A 44 -26.81 17.29 -15.03
CA GLU A 44 -25.34 17.37 -15.11
C GLU A 44 -24.82 15.94 -14.89
N ASN A 45 -24.41 15.30 -15.97
CA ASN A 45 -23.53 14.14 -15.91
C ASN A 45 -22.21 14.62 -15.27
N ALA A 46 -22.15 14.59 -13.95
CA ALA A 46 -20.88 14.62 -13.25
C ALA A 46 -20.15 13.33 -13.66
N THR A 47 -19.31 13.45 -14.69
CA THR A 47 -18.31 12.44 -14.97
C THR A 47 -17.38 12.44 -13.75
N THR A 48 -17.63 11.54 -12.82
CA THR A 48 -16.72 11.28 -11.70
C THR A 48 -15.44 10.77 -12.35
N ILE A 49 -14.44 11.65 -12.49
CA ILE A 49 -13.08 11.23 -12.82
C ILE A 49 -12.68 10.37 -11.63
N ALA A 50 -12.50 9.06 -11.85
CA ALA A 50 -11.97 8.19 -10.82
C ALA A 50 -10.64 8.79 -10.37
N GLU A 51 -10.56 9.17 -9.10
CA GLU A 51 -9.32 9.65 -8.52
C GLU A 51 -8.28 8.52 -8.65
N THR A 52 -7.12 8.83 -9.21
CA THR A 52 -6.03 7.89 -9.42
C THR A 52 -4.78 8.43 -8.76
N PHE A 53 -3.94 7.52 -8.29
CA PHE A 53 -2.67 7.87 -7.68
C PHE A 53 -1.79 8.67 -8.66
N ASP A 54 -1.37 9.85 -8.22
CA ASP A 54 -0.43 10.71 -8.96
C ASP A 54 0.98 10.61 -8.36
N PHE A 55 1.83 9.82 -8.98
CA PHE A 55 3.24 9.71 -8.57
C PHE A 55 4.00 11.04 -8.62
N ALA A 56 3.62 11.96 -9.51
CA ALA A 56 4.28 13.26 -9.60
C ALA A 56 4.02 14.16 -8.37
N ALA A 57 2.94 13.89 -7.64
CA ALA A 57 2.63 14.58 -6.39
C ALA A 57 3.36 13.98 -5.16
N VAL A 58 4.01 12.82 -5.29
CA VAL A 58 4.77 12.21 -4.19
C VAL A 58 6.00 13.05 -3.89
N PRO A 59 6.22 13.46 -2.63
CA PRO A 59 7.42 14.19 -2.24
C PRO A 59 8.70 13.42 -2.55
N ALA A 60 9.79 14.13 -2.84
CA ALA A 60 11.10 13.49 -2.96
C ALA A 60 11.48 12.80 -1.64
N TYR A 61 12.20 11.69 -1.73
CA TYR A 61 12.68 10.96 -0.56
C TYR A 61 13.50 11.87 0.38
N ASP A 62 13.06 11.97 1.63
CA ASP A 62 13.66 12.82 2.69
C ASP A 62 14.29 11.99 3.82
N GLY A 63 14.44 10.68 3.64
CA GLY A 63 14.96 9.75 4.66
C GLY A 63 13.87 8.93 5.35
N LYS A 64 12.58 9.23 5.15
CA LYS A 64 11.47 8.44 5.68
C LYS A 64 11.17 7.27 4.74
N ALA A 65 10.80 6.13 5.33
CA ALA A 65 10.52 4.93 4.54
C ALA A 65 9.23 5.04 3.70
N TYR A 66 8.30 5.87 4.13
CA TYR A 66 7.00 6.07 3.47
C TYR A 66 6.44 7.47 3.73
N VAL A 67 5.44 7.83 2.97
CA VAL A 67 4.63 9.05 3.11
C VAL A 67 3.16 8.70 2.91
N ALA A 68 2.28 9.35 3.68
CA ALA A 68 0.85 9.29 3.40
C ALA A 68 0.53 10.08 2.12
N VAL A 69 -0.33 9.56 1.29
CA VAL A 69 -0.82 10.17 0.06
C VAL A 69 -2.34 10.24 0.11
N ASN A 70 -2.94 11.10 -0.72
CA ASN A 70 -4.40 11.28 -0.76
C ASN A 70 -5.04 11.43 0.64
N ASP A 71 -4.47 12.29 1.49
CA ASP A 71 -4.92 12.48 2.88
C ASP A 71 -5.06 11.18 3.68
N ASN A 72 -4.29 10.15 3.31
CA ASN A 72 -4.31 8.80 3.87
C ASN A 72 -5.63 8.04 3.63
N VAL A 73 -6.40 8.39 2.59
CA VAL A 73 -7.68 7.76 2.23
C VAL A 73 -7.49 6.92 0.97
N PRO A 74 -7.81 5.61 0.99
CA PRO A 74 -7.74 4.73 -0.18
C PRO A 74 -8.74 5.13 -1.29
N PHE A 75 -8.42 4.78 -2.54
CA PHE A 75 -9.30 4.96 -3.70
C PHE A 75 -10.25 3.78 -3.95
N PHE A 76 -10.65 3.05 -2.91
CA PHE A 76 -11.59 1.94 -3.08
C PHE A 76 -13.01 2.43 -3.32
N THR A 77 -13.70 1.80 -4.27
CA THR A 77 -15.15 1.99 -4.48
C THR A 77 -15.94 1.04 -3.59
N GLU A 78 -17.22 1.34 -3.35
CA GLU A 78 -18.11 0.46 -2.57
C GLU A 78 -18.25 -0.93 -3.22
N GLU A 79 -18.15 -1.03 -4.56
CA GLU A 79 -18.24 -2.28 -5.30
C GLU A 79 -17.00 -3.19 -5.10
N GLU A 80 -15.84 -2.61 -4.78
CA GLU A 80 -14.63 -3.35 -4.48
C GLU A 80 -14.64 -3.95 -3.06
N LEU A 81 -15.41 -3.37 -2.15
CA LEU A 81 -15.47 -3.81 -0.75
C LEU A 81 -16.21 -5.16 -0.65
N SER A 82 -15.49 -6.22 -0.32
CA SER A 82 -16.01 -7.58 -0.21
C SER A 82 -15.59 -8.23 1.09
N SER A 83 -16.57 -8.76 1.83
CA SER A 83 -16.35 -9.63 2.99
C SER A 83 -16.15 -11.11 2.60
N ALA A 84 -16.01 -11.41 1.33
CA ALA A 84 -15.55 -12.71 0.84
C ALA A 84 -14.07 -12.61 0.49
N SER A 85 -13.26 -13.53 1.00
CA SER A 85 -11.84 -13.57 0.70
C SER A 85 -11.56 -13.84 -0.77
N TYR A 86 -10.66 -13.08 -1.35
CA TYR A 86 -10.12 -13.31 -2.69
C TYR A 86 -8.73 -12.67 -2.81
N GLU A 87 -7.97 -13.13 -3.80
CA GLU A 87 -6.71 -12.52 -4.19
C GLU A 87 -6.56 -12.49 -5.71
N THR A 88 -5.96 -11.44 -6.22
CA THR A 88 -5.70 -11.25 -7.65
C THR A 88 -4.31 -10.66 -7.83
N TYR A 89 -3.54 -11.27 -8.70
CA TYR A 89 -2.20 -10.84 -9.09
C TYR A 89 -2.23 -10.46 -10.56
N GLY A 90 -2.03 -9.18 -10.86
CA GLY A 90 -2.06 -8.67 -12.22
C GLY A 90 -1.04 -9.35 -13.12
N GLU A 91 -1.30 -9.38 -14.42
CA GLU A 91 -0.35 -9.91 -15.41
C GLU A 91 0.94 -9.08 -15.39
N LEU A 92 2.07 -9.73 -15.64
CA LEU A 92 3.31 -9.01 -15.84
C LEU A 92 3.20 -8.09 -17.07
N ASP A 93 3.80 -6.92 -16.97
CA ASP A 93 3.85 -6.01 -18.11
C ASP A 93 4.81 -6.51 -19.23
N PRO A 94 4.90 -5.81 -20.38
CA PRO A 94 5.78 -6.23 -21.46
C PRO A 94 7.27 -6.30 -21.13
N LEU A 95 7.71 -5.65 -20.04
CA LEU A 95 9.07 -5.74 -19.52
C LEU A 95 9.23 -6.84 -18.47
N GLY A 96 8.17 -7.60 -18.17
CA GLY A 96 8.17 -8.66 -17.16
C GLY A 96 8.06 -8.15 -15.72
N ARG A 97 7.64 -6.88 -15.51
CA ARG A 97 7.48 -6.26 -14.21
C ARG A 97 6.11 -6.58 -13.63
N CYS A 98 6.04 -6.72 -12.30
CA CYS A 98 4.78 -6.86 -11.59
C CYS A 98 3.90 -5.62 -11.80
N THR A 99 2.59 -5.86 -11.84
CA THR A 99 1.56 -4.82 -11.84
C THR A 99 0.81 -4.84 -10.51
N VAL A 100 -0.42 -4.34 -10.46
CA VAL A 100 -1.23 -4.27 -9.25
C VAL A 100 -1.55 -5.66 -8.68
N CYS A 101 -1.48 -5.79 -7.37
CA CYS A 101 -1.98 -6.94 -6.61
C CYS A 101 -3.08 -6.47 -5.65
N VAL A 102 -4.20 -7.19 -5.61
CA VAL A 102 -5.36 -6.86 -4.77
C VAL A 102 -5.83 -8.12 -4.05
N ALA A 103 -6.17 -7.99 -2.78
CA ALA A 103 -6.83 -9.06 -2.03
C ALA A 103 -7.86 -8.49 -1.05
N SER A 104 -9.00 -9.15 -0.90
CA SER A 104 -9.82 -9.03 0.31
C SER A 104 -9.31 -10.11 1.28
N VAL A 105 -8.45 -9.69 2.20
CA VAL A 105 -7.75 -10.62 3.09
C VAL A 105 -8.63 -10.94 4.28
N GLY A 106 -9.06 -12.22 4.35
CA GLY A 106 -9.68 -12.81 5.53
C GLY A 106 -8.73 -13.78 6.22
N GLN A 107 -9.12 -14.29 7.37
CA GLN A 107 -8.30 -15.23 8.14
C GLN A 107 -8.01 -16.55 7.38
N ASP A 108 -8.88 -16.95 6.47
CA ASP A 108 -8.77 -18.13 5.63
C ASP A 108 -7.68 -18.05 4.55
N LEU A 109 -7.25 -16.83 4.14
CA LEU A 109 -6.10 -16.65 3.25
C LEU A 109 -4.77 -16.66 4.00
N MET A 110 -4.77 -16.41 5.31
CA MET A 110 -3.53 -16.34 6.07
C MET A 110 -2.83 -17.71 6.15
N PRO A 111 -1.48 -17.74 6.20
CA PRO A 111 -0.75 -19.00 6.14
C PRO A 111 -1.02 -19.89 7.35
N ALA A 112 -1.32 -21.16 7.07
CA ALA A 112 -1.34 -22.23 8.06
C ALA A 112 0.00 -22.99 8.13
N GLU A 113 0.91 -22.75 7.17
CA GLU A 113 2.21 -23.43 7.04
C GLU A 113 3.36 -22.42 7.11
N GLU A 114 4.57 -22.91 7.35
CA GLU A 114 5.76 -22.09 7.32
C GLU A 114 6.11 -21.66 5.88
N ARG A 115 6.67 -20.46 5.75
CA ARG A 115 7.09 -19.89 4.48
C ARG A 115 8.14 -20.76 3.78
N GLY A 116 7.89 -21.10 2.52
CA GLY A 116 8.80 -21.83 1.66
C GLY A 116 9.95 -20.99 1.11
N ASN A 117 10.87 -21.63 0.39
CA ASN A 117 11.98 -20.95 -0.27
C ASN A 117 11.53 -20.26 -1.57
N ILE A 118 11.83 -18.98 -1.71
CA ILE A 118 11.53 -18.16 -2.89
C ILE A 118 12.77 -17.78 -3.70
N GLY A 119 13.94 -18.38 -3.39
CA GLY A 119 15.23 -18.04 -3.99
C GLY A 119 15.31 -18.21 -5.50
N ALA A 120 14.49 -19.10 -6.08
CA ALA A 120 14.44 -19.34 -7.52
C ALA A 120 13.82 -18.15 -8.31
N VAL A 121 12.94 -17.37 -7.70
CA VAL A 121 12.32 -16.21 -8.36
C VAL A 121 13.34 -15.08 -8.44
N LYS A 122 13.50 -14.51 -9.63
CA LYS A 122 14.36 -13.34 -9.89
C LYS A 122 13.48 -12.26 -10.53
N PRO A 123 12.94 -11.31 -9.74
CA PRO A 123 12.19 -10.20 -10.29
C PRO A 123 13.05 -9.34 -11.22
N THR A 124 12.43 -8.46 -12.00
CA THR A 124 13.18 -7.53 -12.88
C THR A 124 14.20 -6.70 -12.09
N GLY A 125 15.35 -6.42 -12.68
CA GLY A 125 16.44 -5.67 -12.04
C GLY A 125 17.07 -6.37 -10.83
N TRP A 126 16.92 -7.70 -10.69
CA TRP A 126 17.47 -8.46 -9.56
C TRP A 126 18.99 -8.59 -9.60
N HIS A 127 19.64 -8.12 -8.54
CA HIS A 127 21.05 -8.34 -8.26
C HIS A 127 21.25 -8.93 -6.86
N THR A 128 22.21 -9.85 -6.72
CA THR A 128 22.65 -10.31 -5.41
C THR A 128 23.86 -9.47 -5.00
N VAL A 129 23.61 -8.40 -4.26
CA VAL A 129 24.63 -7.45 -3.82
C VAL A 129 24.56 -7.25 -2.30
N LYS A 130 25.74 -7.09 -1.69
CA LYS A 130 25.90 -6.94 -0.24
C LYS A 130 26.61 -5.65 0.12
N TYR A 131 26.13 -5.04 1.21
CA TYR A 131 26.78 -3.91 1.89
C TYR A 131 26.79 -4.19 3.40
N ASP A 132 27.95 -4.04 4.04
CA ASP A 132 28.12 -4.45 5.44
C ASP A 132 27.23 -3.67 6.42
N PHE A 133 26.85 -2.44 6.08
CA PHE A 133 25.99 -1.58 6.90
C PHE A 133 24.49 -1.78 6.69
N VAL A 134 24.08 -2.58 5.69
CA VAL A 134 22.67 -2.95 5.48
C VAL A 134 22.31 -4.07 6.43
N ASP A 135 21.15 -3.99 7.08
CA ASP A 135 20.64 -5.07 7.92
C ASP A 135 20.53 -6.38 7.14
N GLY A 136 21.09 -7.47 7.67
CA GLY A 136 21.22 -8.74 6.96
C GLY A 136 22.19 -8.72 5.78
N LYS A 137 22.86 -7.59 5.53
CA LYS A 137 23.87 -7.31 4.49
C LYS A 137 23.34 -7.29 3.05
N TYR A 138 22.29 -8.00 2.70
CA TYR A 138 21.73 -8.00 1.34
C TYR A 138 20.90 -6.75 1.07
N LEU A 139 21.30 -5.99 0.02
CA LEU A 139 20.56 -4.79 -0.39
C LEU A 139 19.14 -5.15 -0.80
N TYR A 140 19.00 -6.14 -1.69
CA TYR A 140 17.73 -6.51 -2.26
C TYR A 140 17.11 -7.72 -1.58
N ASN A 141 15.82 -7.64 -1.39
CA ASN A 141 14.92 -8.71 -0.99
C ASN A 141 13.95 -8.99 -2.15
N ARG A 142 13.47 -10.21 -2.25
CA ARG A 142 12.29 -10.53 -3.03
C ARG A 142 11.10 -10.06 -2.22
N CYS A 143 10.71 -8.80 -2.41
CA CYS A 143 9.59 -8.21 -1.69
C CYS A 143 8.29 -8.74 -2.27
N HIS A 144 7.45 -9.33 -1.43
CA HIS A 144 6.07 -9.58 -1.78
C HIS A 144 5.31 -8.25 -1.86
N LEU A 145 4.44 -8.10 -2.85
CA LEU A 145 3.47 -7.01 -2.90
C LEU A 145 2.37 -7.27 -1.87
N ILE A 146 1.73 -8.44 -1.90
CA ILE A 146 0.91 -8.93 -0.80
C ILE A 146 1.76 -9.90 0.02
N GLY A 147 2.06 -9.53 1.27
CA GLY A 147 2.95 -10.28 2.15
C GLY A 147 2.49 -11.71 2.39
N TYR A 148 3.44 -12.67 2.50
CA TYR A 148 3.14 -14.07 2.80
C TYR A 148 2.22 -14.24 4.02
N GLN A 149 2.40 -13.42 5.05
CA GLN A 149 1.57 -13.46 6.26
C GLN A 149 0.09 -13.11 6.01
N LEU A 150 -0.25 -12.53 4.86
CA LEU A 150 -1.62 -12.12 4.51
C LEU A 150 -2.31 -13.10 3.56
N SER A 151 -1.56 -13.71 2.63
CA SER A 151 -2.16 -14.51 1.55
C SER A 151 -1.60 -15.93 1.42
N ALA A 152 -0.63 -16.32 2.24
CA ALA A 152 0.11 -17.59 2.09
C ALA A 152 0.78 -17.80 0.71
N GLU A 153 0.68 -16.80 -0.20
CA GLU A 153 1.27 -16.87 -1.55
C GLU A 153 2.78 -16.76 -1.47
N ASN A 154 3.50 -17.81 -1.88
CA ASN A 154 4.93 -17.93 -1.61
C ASN A 154 5.81 -17.47 -2.78
N ALA A 155 5.89 -18.23 -3.86
CA ALA A 155 6.85 -18.05 -4.95
C ALA A 155 6.21 -17.52 -6.24
N ASN A 156 5.14 -16.77 -6.13
CA ASN A 156 4.44 -16.19 -7.26
C ASN A 156 5.26 -15.06 -7.90
N THR A 157 5.60 -15.22 -9.18
CA THR A 157 6.38 -14.24 -9.93
C THR A 157 5.63 -12.92 -10.15
N ARG A 158 4.30 -12.91 -10.07
CA ARG A 158 3.46 -11.71 -10.18
C ARG A 158 3.33 -10.95 -8.86
N ASN A 159 3.81 -11.52 -7.75
CA ASN A 159 3.74 -10.95 -6.41
C ASN A 159 5.11 -10.57 -5.84
N LEU A 160 6.19 -10.70 -6.61
CA LEU A 160 7.55 -10.48 -6.13
C LEU A 160 8.28 -9.40 -6.94
N ILE A 161 8.75 -8.36 -6.28
CA ILE A 161 9.56 -7.31 -6.87
C ILE A 161 10.98 -7.29 -6.28
N THR A 162 11.91 -6.66 -6.98
CA THR A 162 13.22 -6.28 -6.44
C THR A 162 13.05 -5.07 -5.53
N GLY A 163 12.94 -5.33 -4.24
CA GLY A 163 12.81 -4.29 -3.22
C GLY A 163 14.04 -4.22 -2.33
N THR A 164 14.37 -3.04 -1.84
CA THR A 164 15.45 -2.87 -0.87
C THR A 164 15.10 -3.50 0.48
N ARG A 165 16.11 -3.82 1.27
CA ARG A 165 15.89 -4.24 2.67
C ARG A 165 15.08 -3.19 3.44
N TYR A 166 15.35 -1.91 3.20
CA TYR A 166 14.68 -0.79 3.86
C TYR A 166 13.21 -0.69 3.44
N LEU A 167 12.88 -0.76 2.13
CA LEU A 167 11.50 -0.85 1.67
C LEU A 167 10.77 -2.00 2.35
N ASN A 168 11.36 -3.21 2.32
CA ASN A 168 10.71 -4.40 2.84
C ASN A 168 10.42 -4.33 4.35
N THR A 169 11.37 -3.81 5.14
CA THR A 169 11.28 -3.89 6.62
C THR A 169 10.82 -2.61 7.30
N GLN A 170 11.10 -1.45 6.71
CA GLN A 170 10.73 -0.16 7.29
C GLN A 170 9.58 0.51 6.53
N GLY A 171 9.42 0.19 5.25
CA GLY A 171 8.33 0.68 4.41
C GLY A 171 7.09 -0.19 4.56
N MET A 172 7.12 -1.40 4.00
CA MET A 172 5.92 -2.25 3.83
C MET A 172 5.52 -3.00 5.10
N LEU A 173 6.46 -3.66 5.78
CA LEU A 173 6.19 -4.56 6.91
C LEU A 173 5.33 -3.94 8.04
N PRO A 174 5.49 -2.66 8.44
CA PRO A 174 4.62 -2.07 9.46
C PRO A 174 3.13 -2.07 9.08
N PHE A 175 2.82 -1.84 7.80
CA PHE A 175 1.46 -1.84 7.27
C PHE A 175 0.91 -3.25 7.10
N GLU A 176 1.72 -4.19 6.61
CA GLU A 176 1.36 -5.61 6.57
C GLU A 176 1.03 -6.16 7.96
N ASN A 177 1.81 -5.79 8.98
CA ASN A 177 1.55 -6.18 10.36
C ASN A 177 0.25 -5.58 10.90
N LEU A 178 -0.04 -4.31 10.58
CA LEU A 178 -1.29 -3.65 10.97
C LEU A 178 -2.50 -4.41 10.42
N VAL A 179 -2.45 -4.80 9.14
CA VAL A 179 -3.50 -5.60 8.50
C VAL A 179 -3.62 -6.98 9.14
N ALA A 180 -2.49 -7.69 9.30
CA ALA A 180 -2.48 -9.03 9.86
C ALA A 180 -3.00 -9.08 11.30
N ASP A 181 -2.60 -8.11 12.13
CA ASP A 181 -3.01 -8.05 13.54
C ASP A 181 -4.51 -7.74 13.66
N TYR A 182 -5.03 -6.81 12.83
CA TYR A 182 -6.47 -6.52 12.79
C TYR A 182 -7.29 -7.77 12.42
N ILE A 183 -6.91 -8.50 11.37
CA ILE A 183 -7.62 -9.71 10.93
C ILE A 183 -7.60 -10.78 12.03
N LYS A 184 -6.46 -11.01 12.68
CA LYS A 184 -6.34 -11.97 13.80
C LYS A 184 -7.17 -11.59 15.02
N GLU A 185 -7.29 -10.29 15.32
CA GLU A 185 -8.03 -9.80 16.48
C GLU A 185 -9.54 -9.80 16.28
N THR A 186 -10.00 -9.56 15.03
CA THR A 186 -11.43 -9.34 14.74
C THR A 186 -12.09 -10.46 13.94
N GLY A 187 -11.34 -11.18 13.11
CA GLY A 187 -11.86 -12.10 12.10
C GLY A 187 -12.49 -11.40 10.89
N ASN A 188 -12.43 -10.07 10.82
CA ASN A 188 -12.94 -9.27 9.71
C ASN A 188 -11.99 -9.28 8.52
N HIS A 189 -12.47 -8.80 7.36
CA HIS A 189 -11.69 -8.67 6.14
C HIS A 189 -11.06 -7.29 6.00
N VAL A 190 -9.91 -7.26 5.32
CA VAL A 190 -9.26 -6.02 4.89
C VAL A 190 -9.07 -6.08 3.38
N LEU A 191 -9.69 -5.14 2.66
CA LEU A 191 -9.34 -4.91 1.25
C LEU A 191 -7.97 -4.25 1.22
N TYR A 192 -7.03 -4.90 0.53
CA TYR A 192 -5.62 -4.53 0.48
C TYR A 192 -5.14 -4.52 -0.96
N ARG A 193 -4.58 -3.39 -1.41
CA ARG A 193 -4.05 -3.21 -2.77
C ARG A 193 -2.63 -2.68 -2.72
N VAL A 194 -1.75 -3.26 -3.53
CA VAL A 194 -0.36 -2.82 -3.66
C VAL A 194 -0.01 -2.68 -5.13
N THR A 195 0.43 -1.48 -5.50
CA THR A 195 0.80 -1.12 -6.87
C THR A 195 2.28 -0.73 -6.90
N PRO A 196 3.15 -1.49 -7.57
CA PRO A 196 4.53 -1.08 -7.76
C PRO A 196 4.61 0.04 -8.81
N ILE A 197 5.36 1.10 -8.49
CA ILE A 197 5.46 2.30 -9.34
C ILE A 197 6.81 2.31 -10.05
N PHE A 198 6.78 2.15 -11.35
CA PHE A 198 7.96 2.22 -12.23
C PHE A 198 7.99 3.55 -12.98
N SER A 199 9.17 4.01 -13.37
CA SER A 199 9.35 5.18 -14.23
C SER A 199 9.87 4.73 -15.59
N GLY A 200 9.12 5.01 -16.66
CA GLY A 200 9.50 4.57 -18.00
C GLY A 200 9.84 3.08 -18.06
N ASP A 201 11.02 2.75 -18.58
CA ASP A 201 11.51 1.38 -18.76
C ASP A 201 12.35 0.86 -17.57
N ASP A 202 12.31 1.52 -16.43
CA ASP A 202 13.03 1.07 -15.23
C ASP A 202 12.64 -0.36 -14.85
N LEU A 203 13.63 -1.20 -14.54
CA LEU A 203 13.42 -2.60 -14.13
C LEU A 203 13.18 -2.75 -12.62
N VAL A 204 13.49 -1.72 -11.84
CA VAL A 204 13.25 -1.67 -10.39
C VAL A 204 12.22 -0.59 -10.11
N ALA A 205 11.20 -0.92 -9.32
CA ALA A 205 10.18 0.05 -8.92
C ALA A 205 10.78 1.20 -8.10
N LYS A 206 10.33 2.44 -8.31
CA LYS A 206 10.69 3.60 -7.47
C LYS A 206 10.18 3.45 -6.05
N GLY A 207 9.10 2.73 -5.89
CA GLY A 207 8.43 2.42 -4.64
C GLY A 207 7.15 1.65 -4.89
N VAL A 208 6.36 1.50 -3.86
CA VAL A 208 5.03 0.89 -3.94
C VAL A 208 3.99 1.80 -3.30
N GLU A 209 2.86 1.94 -3.96
CA GLU A 209 1.64 2.46 -3.38
C GLU A 209 0.96 1.32 -2.62
N MET A 210 0.52 1.57 -1.40
CA MET A 210 -0.19 0.59 -0.58
C MET A 210 -1.47 1.22 -0.03
N GLU A 211 -2.57 0.53 -0.22
CA GLU A 211 -3.89 0.93 0.25
C GLU A 211 -4.52 -0.20 1.07
N ALA A 212 -5.22 0.17 2.14
CA ALA A 212 -5.98 -0.80 2.93
C ALA A 212 -7.23 -0.17 3.54
N TRP A 213 -8.28 -0.99 3.63
CA TRP A 213 -9.54 -0.63 4.22
C TRP A 213 -10.21 -1.85 4.88
N SER A 214 -10.49 -1.76 6.18
CA SER A 214 -11.25 -2.82 6.86
C SER A 214 -12.72 -2.78 6.45
N VAL A 215 -13.23 -3.91 5.98
CA VAL A 215 -14.50 -3.97 5.23
C VAL A 215 -15.70 -3.85 6.15
N GLU A 216 -15.82 -4.70 7.15
CA GLU A 216 -17.03 -4.82 7.99
C GLU A 216 -17.25 -3.61 8.91
N ASP A 217 -16.20 -2.96 9.35
CA ASP A 217 -16.26 -1.76 10.18
C ASP A 217 -16.04 -0.46 9.41
N ARG A 218 -15.99 -0.57 8.05
CA ARG A 218 -15.91 0.58 7.15
C ARG A 218 -14.70 1.48 7.41
N GLY A 219 -13.55 0.89 7.59
CA GLY A 219 -12.28 1.58 7.76
C GLY A 219 -11.98 2.07 9.20
N ASP A 220 -12.82 1.71 10.19
CA ASP A 220 -12.62 2.14 11.58
C ASP A 220 -11.38 1.47 12.20
N GLY A 221 -11.08 0.23 11.81
CA GLY A 221 -9.93 -0.54 12.29
C GLY A 221 -8.67 -0.35 11.47
N VAL A 222 -8.79 -0.44 10.14
CA VAL A 222 -7.68 -0.25 9.20
C VAL A 222 -8.13 0.68 8.08
N CYS A 223 -7.43 1.80 7.94
CA CYS A 223 -7.58 2.72 6.83
C CYS A 223 -6.22 3.40 6.59
N PHE A 224 -5.61 3.15 5.44
CA PHE A 224 -4.41 3.88 5.04
C PHE A 224 -4.22 3.91 3.52
N HIS A 225 -3.54 4.96 3.06
CA HIS A 225 -3.06 5.12 1.71
C HIS A 225 -1.66 5.75 1.76
N VAL A 226 -0.65 4.95 1.45
CA VAL A 226 0.75 5.36 1.59
C VAL A 226 1.56 5.00 0.36
N TYR A 227 2.61 5.79 0.12
CA TYR A 227 3.66 5.45 -0.82
C TYR A 227 4.94 5.08 -0.04
N CYS A 228 5.45 3.87 -0.25
CA CYS A 228 6.69 3.39 0.35
C CYS A 228 7.84 3.47 -0.65
N TYR A 229 8.90 4.21 -0.28
CA TYR A 229 10.06 4.43 -1.16
C TYR A 229 10.95 3.19 -1.28
N ASN A 230 11.30 2.80 -2.51
CA ASN A 230 12.28 1.72 -2.74
C ASN A 230 13.72 2.26 -2.69
N ASN A 231 14.07 2.85 -1.57
CA ASN A 231 15.37 3.41 -1.29
C ASN A 231 16.10 2.59 -0.22
N GLN A 232 17.40 2.77 -0.11
CA GLN A 232 18.22 2.26 0.99
C GLN A 232 19.12 3.39 1.48
N PRO A 233 19.05 3.81 2.75
CA PRO A 233 19.95 4.83 3.29
C PRO A 233 21.42 4.53 3.00
N GLY A 234 22.15 5.52 2.50
CA GLY A 234 23.58 5.38 2.16
C GLY A 234 23.86 4.71 0.81
N ILE A 235 22.84 4.32 0.05
CA ILE A 235 23.00 3.68 -1.27
C ILE A 235 22.28 4.49 -2.35
N LYS A 236 22.89 4.58 -3.52
CA LYS A 236 22.28 5.03 -4.77
C LYS A 236 21.97 3.80 -5.61
N ILE A 237 20.74 3.76 -6.14
CA ILE A 237 20.23 2.70 -6.99
C ILE A 237 20.04 3.26 -8.41
N ASP A 238 20.55 2.54 -9.40
CA ASP A 238 20.14 2.71 -10.78
C ASP A 238 18.87 1.88 -11.00
N TYR A 239 17.72 2.53 -11.05
CA TYR A 239 16.42 1.86 -11.20
C TYR A 239 16.23 1.26 -12.60
N ALA A 240 16.96 1.74 -13.62
CA ALA A 240 16.88 1.18 -14.95
C ALA A 240 17.44 -0.25 -14.97
N THR A 241 18.48 -0.54 -14.18
CA THR A 241 19.19 -1.84 -14.21
C THR A 241 19.11 -2.62 -12.90
N GLY A 242 18.96 -1.95 -11.76
CA GLY A 242 19.12 -2.52 -10.43
C GLY A 242 20.57 -2.45 -9.90
N ASP A 243 21.50 -1.87 -10.65
CA ASP A 243 22.86 -1.63 -10.17
C ASP A 243 22.86 -0.65 -9.00
N SER A 244 23.86 -0.75 -8.14
CA SER A 244 23.91 0.08 -6.94
C SER A 244 25.34 0.39 -6.49
N HIS A 245 25.48 1.52 -5.84
CA HIS A 245 26.75 1.93 -5.20
C HIS A 245 26.44 2.78 -3.96
N THR A 246 27.39 2.88 -3.05
CA THR A 246 27.26 3.74 -1.89
C THR A 246 27.27 5.22 -2.30
N THR A 247 26.73 6.09 -1.47
CA THR A 247 26.70 7.54 -1.74
C THR A 247 28.10 8.16 -1.88
N ASP A 248 29.14 7.51 -1.35
CA ASP A 248 30.54 7.87 -1.52
C ASP A 248 31.25 7.16 -2.72
N GLY A 249 30.47 6.45 -3.55
CA GLY A 249 30.93 5.88 -4.83
C GLY A 249 31.50 4.46 -4.77
N ARG A 250 31.48 3.78 -3.62
CA ARG A 250 31.94 2.38 -3.52
C ARG A 250 30.86 1.40 -3.99
N THR A 251 31.25 0.40 -4.77
CA THR A 251 30.34 -0.69 -5.19
C THR A 251 30.24 -1.74 -4.10
N GLY A 252 29.03 -2.35 -3.99
CA GLY A 252 28.83 -3.50 -3.11
C GLY A 252 29.55 -4.75 -3.61
N THR A 253 29.73 -5.74 -2.73
CA THR A 253 30.27 -7.04 -3.11
C THR A 253 29.19 -7.89 -3.79
N THR A 254 29.44 -8.26 -5.05
CA THR A 254 28.58 -9.19 -5.80
C THR A 254 29.11 -10.62 -5.62
N HIS A 255 28.24 -11.55 -5.22
CA HIS A 255 28.56 -12.97 -5.27
C HIS A 255 28.24 -13.49 -6.67
N CYS A 256 29.28 -13.63 -7.51
CA CYS A 256 29.18 -14.44 -8.71
C CYS A 256 29.04 -15.90 -8.26
N GLN A 257 27.83 -16.49 -8.38
CA GLN A 257 27.70 -17.94 -8.24
C GLN A 257 28.48 -18.57 -9.39
N LYS A 258 29.61 -19.23 -9.07
CA LYS A 258 30.20 -20.15 -10.02
C LYS A 258 29.20 -21.26 -10.27
N SER A 259 28.66 -21.31 -11.50
CA SER A 259 27.93 -22.47 -12.01
C SER A 259 28.90 -23.67 -12.01
N ASN A 260 28.63 -24.64 -11.16
CA ASN A 260 29.19 -26.00 -11.30
C ASN A 260 28.21 -26.81 -12.14
#